data_63a39c46c6f068b4f4c17be01e768395
#
_entry.id   63a39c46c6f068b4f4c17be01e768395
#
_cell.length_a   1.000
_cell.length_b   1.000
_cell.length_c   1.000
_cell.angle_alpha   90.00
_cell.angle_beta   90.00
_cell.angle_gamma   90.00
#
_symmetry.space_group_name_H-M   'P 1'
#
loop_
_entity.id
_entity.type
_entity.pdbx_description
1 polymer ?
#
loop_
_entity_poly.entity_id
_entity_poly.type
_entity_poly.pdbx_seq_one_letter_code
_entity_poly.pdbx_strand_id
1 'polypeptide(L)'
;MTVRAALALGLDSAGGLGRQVAATARKLTLQPLAPYSAAAIRIGLGGLYLIHLLRESVRADRLWGPGSPFTADLFDQTLKARGWDGAFSWWYSLLVTDSALVFWAWYALAVVLSALLMLGWRTRVVAVLFWFLVVAFYVRGSMANSGWALLSLLFANYLVFVASGRHWSLDARRRARRAEEGKAARSKFVFWGEETEELRRRLVTILHNGGMAMIALQVMVIYGSAAMYKIQGESWRNGTALYYTMMYDDFSTFPELSAWVASHGTFAALMAYVTVFSQMLFPALVFNRRLKYCILVVMLATHIGIGVLMALPMFSAITIVGDLVFLPTTFWLAASRLVRTARAAPEEKPEASLPPPREGADGQAKGAEVGSSA
;
A
#
# COMPACT_ATOMS: atom_id res chain seq x y z
N MET A 1 -52.92 14.42 9.60
CA MET A 1 -52.18 14.18 8.35
C MET A 1 -52.91 13.14 7.55
N THR A 2 -53.50 13.46 6.40
CA THR A 2 -54.33 12.53 5.63
C THR A 2 -53.45 11.47 4.95
N VAL A 3 -53.96 10.23 4.82
CA VAL A 3 -53.28 9.10 4.15
C VAL A 3 -52.74 9.46 2.74
N ARG A 4 -53.44 10.35 2.05
CA ARG A 4 -53.01 10.90 0.74
C ARG A 4 -51.74 11.75 0.83
N ALA A 5 -51.56 12.52 1.90
CA ALA A 5 -50.34 13.33 2.09
C ALA A 5 -49.14 12.44 2.46
N ALA A 6 -49.35 11.38 3.21
CA ALA A 6 -48.30 10.41 3.53
C ALA A 6 -47.87 9.58 2.31
N LEU A 7 -48.82 9.20 1.43
CA LEU A 7 -48.53 8.52 0.15
C LEU A 7 -47.80 9.43 -0.85
N ALA A 8 -48.17 10.71 -0.95
CA ALA A 8 -47.48 11.67 -1.81
C ALA A 8 -46.05 11.92 -1.35
N LEU A 9 -45.81 12.08 -0.04
CA LEU A 9 -44.48 12.20 0.56
C LEU A 9 -43.63 10.93 0.35
N GLY A 10 -44.25 9.74 0.41
CA GLY A 10 -43.60 8.46 0.13
C GLY A 10 -43.19 8.32 -1.35
N LEU A 11 -44.03 8.76 -2.28
CA LEU A 11 -43.72 8.73 -3.73
C LEU A 11 -42.67 9.78 -4.11
N ASP A 12 -42.67 10.96 -3.51
CA ASP A 12 -41.66 11.99 -3.75
C ASP A 12 -40.30 11.59 -3.17
N SER A 13 -40.27 10.95 -2.00
CA SER A 13 -39.03 10.41 -1.42
C SER A 13 -38.47 9.22 -2.23
N ALA A 14 -39.33 8.35 -2.74
CA ALA A 14 -38.94 7.24 -3.62
C ALA A 14 -38.39 7.76 -4.95
N GLY A 15 -38.99 8.79 -5.55
CA GLY A 15 -38.48 9.47 -6.74
C GLY A 15 -37.16 10.20 -6.49
N GLY A 16 -36.97 10.77 -5.30
CA GLY A 16 -35.73 11.37 -4.84
C GLY A 16 -34.60 10.35 -4.70
N LEU A 17 -34.89 9.23 -4.06
CA LEU A 17 -33.95 8.11 -3.89
C LEU A 17 -33.54 7.51 -5.24
N GLY A 18 -34.50 7.28 -6.14
CA GLY A 18 -34.21 6.77 -7.49
C GLY A 18 -33.28 7.68 -8.28
N ARG A 19 -33.49 9.01 -8.23
CA ARG A 19 -32.59 10.00 -8.87
C ARG A 19 -31.19 9.99 -8.25
N GLN A 20 -31.06 9.87 -6.93
CA GLN A 20 -29.75 9.79 -6.25
C GLN A 20 -29.02 8.50 -6.62
N VAL A 21 -29.70 7.36 -6.65
CA VAL A 21 -29.12 6.08 -7.07
C VAL A 21 -28.64 6.16 -8.52
N ALA A 22 -29.46 6.68 -9.43
CA ALA A 22 -29.10 6.85 -10.84
C ALA A 22 -27.89 7.81 -11.02
N ALA A 23 -27.84 8.91 -10.29
CA ALA A 23 -26.73 9.86 -10.32
C ALA A 23 -25.44 9.22 -9.78
N THR A 24 -25.54 8.43 -8.70
CA THR A 24 -24.40 7.71 -8.13
C THR A 24 -23.91 6.62 -9.09
N ALA A 25 -24.81 5.82 -9.66
CA ALA A 25 -24.47 4.81 -10.65
C ALA A 25 -23.78 5.44 -11.87
N ARG A 26 -24.30 6.55 -12.38
CA ARG A 26 -23.69 7.31 -13.49
C ARG A 26 -22.29 7.81 -13.12
N LYS A 27 -22.10 8.32 -11.90
CA LYS A 27 -20.79 8.76 -11.42
C LYS A 27 -19.80 7.60 -11.35
N LEU A 28 -20.23 6.45 -10.83
CA LEU A 28 -19.40 5.25 -10.70
C LEU A 28 -19.01 4.64 -12.06
N THR A 29 -19.83 4.82 -13.09
CA THR A 29 -19.54 4.33 -14.44
C THR A 29 -18.66 5.26 -15.26
N LEU A 30 -18.66 6.56 -14.96
CA LEU A 30 -17.97 7.58 -15.73
C LEU A 30 -16.69 8.12 -15.09
N GLN A 31 -16.59 8.06 -13.75
CA GLN A 31 -15.46 8.65 -13.01
C GLN A 31 -14.72 7.62 -12.20
N PRO A 32 -13.38 7.52 -12.34
CA PRO A 32 -12.57 6.60 -11.54
C PRO A 32 -12.45 7.11 -10.10
N LEU A 33 -12.71 6.23 -9.15
CA LEU A 33 -12.55 6.49 -7.73
C LEU A 33 -11.07 6.50 -7.32
N ALA A 34 -10.65 7.45 -6.48
CA ALA A 34 -9.35 7.51 -5.83
C ALA A 34 -8.15 7.08 -6.70
N PRO A 35 -7.93 7.68 -7.90
CA PRO A 35 -6.91 7.21 -8.84
C PRO A 35 -5.47 7.38 -8.32
N TYR A 36 -5.22 8.31 -7.39
CA TYR A 36 -3.92 8.46 -6.71
C TYR A 36 -3.70 7.37 -5.67
N SER A 37 -4.72 6.99 -4.90
CA SER A 37 -4.65 5.85 -3.99
C SER A 37 -4.39 4.54 -4.74
N ALA A 38 -5.02 4.35 -5.90
CA ALA A 38 -4.73 3.22 -6.77
C ALA A 38 -3.25 3.16 -7.22
N ALA A 39 -2.67 4.32 -7.53
CA ALA A 39 -1.24 4.40 -7.85
C ALA A 39 -0.35 4.11 -6.63
N ALA A 40 -0.71 4.64 -5.46
CA ALA A 40 0.02 4.40 -4.20
C ALA A 40 -0.03 2.92 -3.79
N ILE A 41 -1.19 2.27 -3.87
CA ILE A 41 -1.35 0.83 -3.60
C ILE A 41 -0.48 0.00 -4.56
N ARG A 42 -0.47 0.32 -5.85
CA ARG A 42 0.38 -0.34 -6.84
C ARG A 42 1.87 -0.21 -6.50
N ILE A 43 2.31 1.00 -6.16
CA ILE A 43 3.70 1.28 -5.78
C ILE A 43 4.04 0.51 -4.49
N GLY A 44 3.16 0.58 -3.49
CA GLY A 44 3.34 -0.12 -2.21
C GLY A 44 3.41 -1.64 -2.39
N LEU A 45 2.45 -2.24 -3.07
CA LEU A 45 2.42 -3.68 -3.29
C LEU A 45 3.64 -4.16 -4.11
N GLY A 46 3.96 -3.49 -5.23
CA GLY A 46 5.12 -3.84 -6.05
C GLY A 46 6.44 -3.66 -5.30
N GLY A 47 6.57 -2.57 -4.54
CA GLY A 47 7.76 -2.29 -3.74
C GLY A 47 7.95 -3.27 -2.58
N LEU A 48 6.89 -3.56 -1.83
CA LEU A 48 6.94 -4.53 -0.72
C LEU A 48 7.28 -5.95 -1.22
N TYR A 49 6.68 -6.36 -2.33
CA TYR A 49 6.97 -7.67 -2.91
C TYR A 49 8.41 -7.75 -3.43
N LEU A 50 8.91 -6.67 -4.04
CA LEU A 50 10.31 -6.55 -4.46
C LEU A 50 11.26 -6.65 -3.26
N ILE A 51 11.00 -5.90 -2.18
CA ILE A 51 11.79 -5.96 -0.95
C ILE A 51 11.76 -7.37 -0.36
N HIS A 52 10.60 -8.02 -0.33
CA HIS A 52 10.46 -9.39 0.17
C HIS A 52 11.33 -10.36 -0.64
N LEU A 53 11.21 -10.34 -1.97
CA LEU A 53 12.03 -11.22 -2.81
C LEU A 53 13.53 -10.95 -2.64
N LEU A 54 13.95 -9.69 -2.60
CA LEU A 54 15.37 -9.36 -2.39
C LEU A 54 15.88 -9.83 -1.01
N ARG A 55 15.07 -9.65 0.05
CA ARG A 55 15.41 -10.10 1.41
C ARG A 55 15.54 -11.62 1.49
N GLU A 56 14.60 -12.35 0.89
CA GLU A 56 14.57 -13.82 0.95
C GLU A 56 15.45 -14.50 -0.11
N SER A 57 16.16 -13.74 -0.95
CA SER A 57 16.96 -14.30 -2.06
C SER A 57 17.96 -15.38 -1.60
N VAL A 58 18.60 -15.18 -0.45
CA VAL A 58 19.56 -16.14 0.13
C VAL A 58 18.88 -17.46 0.57
N ARG A 59 17.58 -17.40 0.90
CA ARG A 59 16.81 -18.57 1.38
C ARG A 59 15.81 -19.06 0.34
N ALA A 60 15.74 -18.41 -0.83
CA ALA A 60 14.69 -18.64 -1.83
C ALA A 60 14.61 -20.11 -2.28
N ASP A 61 15.74 -20.74 -2.47
CA ASP A 61 15.81 -22.17 -2.84
C ASP A 61 15.17 -23.08 -1.78
N ARG A 62 15.44 -22.81 -0.51
CA ARG A 62 14.85 -23.56 0.61
C ARG A 62 13.37 -23.26 0.84
N LEU A 63 12.92 -22.07 0.50
CA LEU A 63 11.52 -21.66 0.69
C LEU A 63 10.62 -22.13 -0.46
N TRP A 64 11.08 -22.00 -1.69
CA TRP A 64 10.25 -22.20 -2.89
C TRP A 64 10.92 -23.06 -3.97
N GLY A 65 12.25 -23.23 -3.91
CA GLY A 65 13.03 -23.92 -4.94
C GLY A 65 13.16 -25.43 -4.75
N PRO A 66 14.03 -26.05 -5.54
CA PRO A 66 14.33 -27.48 -5.44
C PRO A 66 14.91 -27.91 -4.10
N GLY A 67 15.61 -27.02 -3.39
CA GLY A 67 16.13 -27.28 -2.03
C GLY A 67 15.09 -27.21 -0.92
N SER A 68 13.81 -27.03 -1.24
CA SER A 68 12.72 -26.98 -0.26
C SER A 68 12.44 -28.36 0.33
N PRO A 69 12.22 -28.48 1.66
CA PRO A 69 11.73 -29.72 2.26
C PRO A 69 10.38 -30.18 1.68
N PHE A 70 9.59 -29.27 1.17
CA PHE A 70 8.36 -29.55 0.43
C PHE A 70 8.72 -29.80 -1.04
N THR A 71 9.18 -31.03 -1.34
CA THR A 71 9.66 -31.41 -2.68
C THR A 71 8.60 -31.28 -3.77
N ALA A 72 9.00 -31.29 -5.04
CA ALA A 72 8.09 -31.24 -6.18
C ALA A 72 7.12 -32.43 -6.17
N ASP A 73 7.61 -33.63 -5.85
CA ASP A 73 6.79 -34.84 -5.75
C ASP A 73 5.75 -34.75 -4.63
N LEU A 74 6.16 -34.30 -3.42
CA LEU A 74 5.24 -34.09 -2.31
C LEU A 74 4.18 -33.02 -2.62
N PHE A 75 4.56 -31.99 -3.36
CA PHE A 75 3.64 -30.98 -3.83
C PHE A 75 2.60 -31.57 -4.80
N ASP A 76 3.03 -32.35 -5.78
CA ASP A 76 2.14 -33.03 -6.73
C ASP A 76 1.17 -33.99 -6.02
N GLN A 77 1.67 -34.79 -5.09
CA GLN A 77 0.82 -35.65 -4.24
C GLN A 77 -0.22 -34.83 -3.46
N THR A 78 0.17 -33.67 -2.92
CA THR A 78 -0.75 -32.78 -2.21
C THR A 78 -1.83 -32.22 -3.13
N LEU A 79 -1.48 -31.84 -4.36
CA LEU A 79 -2.45 -31.38 -5.36
C LEU A 79 -3.45 -32.47 -5.70
N LYS A 80 -2.97 -33.69 -5.98
CA LYS A 80 -3.81 -34.87 -6.27
C LYS A 80 -4.75 -35.19 -5.11
N ALA A 81 -4.23 -35.19 -3.88
CA ALA A 81 -5.03 -35.46 -2.68
C ALA A 81 -6.14 -34.42 -2.44
N ARG A 82 -5.95 -33.17 -2.92
CA ARG A 82 -6.95 -32.09 -2.86
C ARG A 82 -7.85 -32.00 -4.08
N GLY A 83 -7.66 -32.82 -5.10
CA GLY A 83 -8.37 -32.74 -6.39
C GLY A 83 -8.06 -31.44 -7.17
N TRP A 84 -6.86 -30.88 -7.01
CA TRP A 84 -6.40 -29.65 -7.66
C TRP A 84 -5.44 -29.92 -8.83
N ASP A 85 -5.32 -31.15 -9.25
CA ASP A 85 -4.45 -31.64 -10.34
C ASP A 85 -5.07 -31.53 -11.73
N GLY A 86 -6.19 -30.81 -11.87
CA GLY A 86 -6.90 -30.63 -13.15
C GLY A 86 -6.14 -29.80 -14.18
N ALA A 87 -6.70 -29.71 -15.39
CA ALA A 87 -6.10 -29.03 -16.56
C ALA A 87 -5.65 -27.58 -16.33
N PHE A 88 -6.18 -26.92 -15.29
CA PHE A 88 -5.83 -25.54 -14.93
C PHE A 88 -4.77 -25.45 -13.82
N SER A 89 -4.16 -26.55 -13.40
CA SER A 89 -3.16 -26.53 -12.32
C SER A 89 -1.82 -25.93 -12.75
N TRP A 90 -1.52 -25.85 -14.03
CA TRP A 90 -0.23 -25.45 -14.58
C TRP A 90 0.26 -24.07 -14.11
N TRP A 91 -0.61 -23.12 -13.92
CA TRP A 91 -0.21 -21.74 -13.62
C TRP A 91 0.18 -21.52 -12.15
N TYR A 92 -0.33 -22.28 -11.21
CA TYR A 92 0.11 -22.21 -9.82
C TYR A 92 1.23 -23.19 -9.50
N SER A 93 1.50 -24.17 -10.35
CA SER A 93 2.63 -25.08 -10.24
C SER A 93 3.90 -24.58 -10.97
N LEU A 94 3.94 -23.33 -11.44
CA LEU A 94 5.09 -22.77 -12.19
C LEU A 94 6.43 -22.86 -11.46
N LEU A 95 6.42 -22.82 -10.13
CA LEU A 95 7.61 -22.93 -9.29
C LEU A 95 7.92 -24.38 -8.84
N VAL A 96 7.11 -25.34 -9.26
CA VAL A 96 7.32 -26.76 -8.94
C VAL A 96 8.23 -27.36 -9.99
N THR A 97 9.51 -27.42 -9.67
CA THR A 97 10.56 -27.89 -10.57
C THR A 97 11.75 -28.40 -9.79
N ASP A 98 12.40 -29.45 -10.30
CA ASP A 98 13.67 -29.97 -9.77
C ASP A 98 14.88 -29.27 -10.40
N SER A 99 14.65 -28.40 -11.38
CA SER A 99 15.71 -27.64 -12.04
C SER A 99 15.95 -26.30 -11.35
N ALA A 100 17.12 -26.14 -10.75
CA ALA A 100 17.55 -24.88 -10.15
C ALA A 100 17.55 -23.73 -11.18
N LEU A 101 17.94 -23.99 -12.42
CA LEU A 101 17.96 -22.97 -13.49
C LEU A 101 16.54 -22.43 -13.77
N VAL A 102 15.56 -23.33 -13.88
CA VAL A 102 14.15 -22.95 -14.13
C VAL A 102 13.60 -22.17 -12.94
N PHE A 103 13.88 -22.61 -11.71
CA PHE A 103 13.46 -21.90 -10.51
C PHE A 103 14.02 -20.48 -10.46
N TRP A 104 15.34 -20.31 -10.65
CA TRP A 104 15.96 -18.99 -10.61
C TRP A 104 15.52 -18.07 -11.76
N ALA A 105 15.19 -18.61 -12.92
CA ALA A 105 14.59 -17.85 -14.01
C ALA A 105 13.22 -17.26 -13.62
N TRP A 106 12.34 -18.07 -13.01
CA TRP A 106 11.05 -17.60 -12.49
C TRP A 106 11.21 -16.59 -11.35
N TYR A 107 12.19 -16.83 -10.47
CA TYR A 107 12.50 -15.91 -9.37
C TYR A 107 12.96 -14.55 -9.88
N ALA A 108 13.90 -14.52 -10.82
CA ALA A 108 14.36 -13.30 -11.45
C ALA A 108 13.23 -12.57 -12.19
N LEU A 109 12.37 -13.30 -12.88
CA LEU A 109 11.17 -12.73 -13.52
C LEU A 109 10.24 -12.09 -12.47
N ALA A 110 10.05 -12.71 -11.31
CA ALA A 110 9.23 -12.15 -10.23
C ALA A 110 9.82 -10.85 -9.68
N VAL A 111 11.14 -10.77 -9.50
CA VAL A 111 11.86 -9.55 -9.09
C VAL A 111 11.64 -8.44 -10.13
N VAL A 112 11.82 -8.75 -11.42
CA VAL A 112 11.62 -7.80 -12.52
C VAL A 112 10.17 -7.31 -12.59
N LEU A 113 9.19 -8.21 -12.51
CA LEU A 113 7.78 -7.83 -12.58
C LEU A 113 7.36 -7.00 -11.36
N SER A 114 7.89 -7.27 -10.17
CA SER A 114 7.67 -6.46 -8.97
C SER A 114 8.20 -5.03 -9.16
N ALA A 115 9.41 -4.88 -9.70
CA ALA A 115 10.00 -3.58 -10.01
C ALA A 115 9.20 -2.84 -11.11
N LEU A 116 8.80 -3.52 -12.17
CA LEU A 116 8.01 -2.95 -13.26
C LEU A 116 6.61 -2.53 -12.78
N LEU A 117 6.00 -3.29 -11.88
CA LEU A 117 4.72 -2.93 -11.25
C LEU A 117 4.89 -1.67 -10.41
N MET A 118 5.91 -1.61 -9.55
CA MET A 118 6.22 -0.45 -8.73
C MET A 118 6.43 0.80 -9.60
N LEU A 119 7.21 0.71 -10.67
CA LEU A 119 7.48 1.80 -11.59
C LEU A 119 6.27 2.14 -12.49
N GLY A 120 5.35 1.22 -12.68
CA GLY A 120 4.16 1.40 -13.51
C GLY A 120 4.44 1.38 -15.01
N TRP A 121 5.26 0.43 -15.46
CA TRP A 121 5.52 0.18 -16.87
C TRP A 121 4.55 -0.87 -17.43
N ARG A 122 3.85 -0.56 -18.53
CA ARG A 122 2.80 -1.41 -19.10
C ARG A 122 1.88 -2.01 -18.02
N THR A 123 1.45 -1.16 -17.11
CA THR A 123 0.87 -1.49 -15.80
C THR A 123 -0.17 -2.61 -15.83
N ARG A 124 -1.04 -2.65 -16.83
CA ARG A 124 -2.11 -3.67 -16.93
C ARG A 124 -1.56 -5.07 -17.19
N VAL A 125 -0.65 -5.18 -18.16
CA VAL A 125 -0.02 -6.47 -18.50
C VAL A 125 0.82 -6.96 -17.33
N VAL A 126 1.65 -6.06 -16.78
CA VAL A 126 2.50 -6.38 -15.64
C VAL A 126 1.69 -6.78 -14.41
N ALA A 127 0.54 -6.14 -14.13
CA ALA A 127 -0.31 -6.51 -13.02
C ALA A 127 -0.86 -7.95 -13.14
N VAL A 128 -1.24 -8.36 -14.34
CA VAL A 128 -1.71 -9.74 -14.60
C VAL A 128 -0.56 -10.74 -14.43
N LEU A 129 0.60 -10.48 -15.05
CA LEU A 129 1.77 -11.37 -14.94
C LEU A 129 2.27 -11.45 -13.49
N PHE A 130 2.31 -10.34 -12.78
CA PHE A 130 2.65 -10.27 -11.37
C PHE A 130 1.68 -11.10 -10.51
N TRP A 131 0.37 -11.00 -10.77
CA TRP A 131 -0.64 -11.79 -10.07
C TRP A 131 -0.40 -13.30 -10.24
N PHE A 132 -0.14 -13.78 -11.45
CA PHE A 132 0.19 -15.19 -11.69
C PHE A 132 1.39 -15.64 -10.86
N LEU A 133 2.45 -14.84 -10.81
CA LEU A 133 3.63 -15.17 -9.99
C LEU A 133 3.32 -15.13 -8.49
N VAL A 134 2.58 -14.13 -8.01
CA VAL A 134 2.18 -14.06 -6.59
C VAL A 134 1.40 -15.30 -6.18
N VAL A 135 0.49 -15.77 -7.05
CA VAL A 135 -0.25 -17.03 -6.82
C VAL A 135 0.70 -18.22 -6.76
N ALA A 136 1.63 -18.34 -7.73
CA ALA A 136 2.59 -19.44 -7.76
C ALA A 136 3.48 -19.47 -6.49
N PHE A 137 4.00 -18.33 -6.07
CA PHE A 137 4.76 -18.20 -4.80
C PHE A 137 3.90 -18.52 -3.59
N TYR A 138 2.65 -18.04 -3.54
CA TYR A 138 1.73 -18.32 -2.44
C TYR A 138 1.43 -19.81 -2.32
N VAL A 139 1.11 -20.47 -3.42
CA VAL A 139 0.79 -21.90 -3.42
C VAL A 139 2.04 -22.74 -3.11
N ARG A 140 3.19 -22.42 -3.70
CA ARG A 140 4.45 -23.12 -3.46
C ARG A 140 4.96 -22.96 -2.03
N GLY A 141 4.76 -21.77 -1.45
CA GLY A 141 5.11 -21.44 -0.07
C GLY A 141 4.06 -21.83 0.97
N SER A 142 3.12 -22.72 0.67
CA SER A 142 1.96 -23.02 1.52
C SER A 142 2.31 -23.42 2.95
N MET A 143 3.49 -24.00 3.19
CA MET A 143 3.98 -24.39 4.52
C MET A 143 4.60 -23.22 5.30
N ALA A 144 5.01 -22.13 4.62
CA ALA A 144 5.69 -20.99 5.21
C ALA A 144 4.90 -19.68 5.06
N ASN A 145 3.67 -19.73 4.56
CA ASN A 145 2.86 -18.55 4.34
C ASN A 145 2.44 -17.91 5.65
N SER A 146 2.48 -16.59 5.67
CA SER A 146 1.99 -15.77 6.77
C SER A 146 0.87 -14.83 6.28
N GLY A 147 0.26 -14.09 7.20
CA GLY A 147 -0.83 -13.15 6.88
C GLY A 147 -0.46 -12.12 5.81
N TRP A 148 0.82 -11.70 5.73
CA TRP A 148 1.28 -10.77 4.69
C TRP A 148 1.19 -11.38 3.28
N ALA A 149 1.51 -12.67 3.11
CA ALA A 149 1.44 -13.35 1.82
C ALA A 149 0.01 -13.46 1.31
N LEU A 150 -0.95 -13.79 2.20
CA LEU A 150 -2.37 -13.81 1.87
C LEU A 150 -2.88 -12.42 1.46
N LEU A 151 -2.53 -11.37 2.20
CA LEU A 151 -2.95 -10.01 1.87
C LEU A 151 -2.36 -9.54 0.53
N SER A 152 -1.10 -9.86 0.28
CA SER A 152 -0.44 -9.55 -1.00
C SER A 152 -1.14 -10.23 -2.17
N LEU A 153 -1.53 -11.50 -2.01
CA LEU A 153 -2.30 -12.24 -3.00
C LEU A 153 -3.66 -11.59 -3.28
N LEU A 154 -4.42 -11.26 -2.23
CA LEU A 154 -5.73 -10.63 -2.37
C LEU A 154 -5.63 -9.25 -3.04
N PHE A 155 -4.67 -8.42 -2.62
CA PHE A 155 -4.48 -7.11 -3.24
C PHE A 155 -3.97 -7.21 -4.68
N ALA A 156 -3.09 -8.17 -4.99
CA ALA A 156 -2.68 -8.43 -6.37
C ALA A 156 -3.86 -8.84 -7.24
N ASN A 157 -4.75 -9.72 -6.73
CA ASN A 157 -5.96 -10.15 -7.43
C ASN A 157 -6.89 -8.96 -7.78
N TYR A 158 -7.14 -8.08 -6.81
CA TYR A 158 -7.98 -6.90 -7.06
C TYR A 158 -7.30 -5.87 -7.97
N LEU A 159 -5.97 -5.72 -7.86
CA LEU A 159 -5.19 -4.76 -8.64
C LEU A 159 -5.20 -5.05 -10.14
N VAL A 160 -5.40 -6.30 -10.56
CA VAL A 160 -5.59 -6.69 -11.97
C VAL A 160 -6.69 -5.86 -12.64
N PHE A 161 -7.78 -5.59 -11.92
CA PHE A 161 -8.93 -4.83 -12.43
C PHE A 161 -8.74 -3.31 -12.31
N VAL A 162 -7.80 -2.87 -11.47
CA VAL A 162 -7.59 -1.45 -11.18
C VAL A 162 -6.73 -0.78 -12.24
N ALA A 163 -7.18 0.33 -12.79
CA ALA A 163 -6.41 1.16 -13.73
C ALA A 163 -5.35 2.01 -12.99
N SER A 164 -4.45 1.35 -12.24
CA SER A 164 -3.48 1.96 -11.33
C SER A 164 -2.32 2.71 -12.01
N GLY A 165 -2.16 2.56 -13.34
CA GLY A 165 -1.14 3.26 -14.14
C GLY A 165 -1.53 4.67 -14.58
N ARG A 166 -2.62 5.28 -14.05
CA ARG A 166 -3.07 6.62 -14.46
C ARG A 166 -2.17 7.73 -13.90
N HIS A 167 -1.67 7.55 -12.69
CA HIS A 167 -0.81 8.51 -11.98
C HIS A 167 0.47 7.82 -11.49
N TRP A 168 1.52 8.60 -11.25
CA TRP A 168 2.82 8.19 -10.69
C TRP A 168 3.39 6.93 -11.34
N SER A 169 3.36 6.87 -12.68
CA SER A 169 3.81 5.71 -13.44
C SER A 169 4.59 6.13 -14.68
N LEU A 170 5.43 5.23 -15.19
CA LEU A 170 6.09 5.41 -16.48
C LEU A 170 5.08 5.48 -17.63
N ASP A 171 3.96 4.79 -17.49
CA ASP A 171 2.84 4.88 -18.46
C ASP A 171 2.20 6.27 -18.47
N ALA A 172 2.07 6.93 -17.31
CA ALA A 172 1.55 8.29 -17.22
C ALA A 172 2.52 9.29 -17.84
N ARG A 173 3.82 9.17 -17.54
CA ARG A 173 4.87 10.02 -18.15
C ARG A 173 4.93 9.86 -19.66
N ARG A 174 4.84 8.64 -20.17
CA ARG A 174 4.82 8.36 -21.61
C ARG A 174 3.59 8.96 -22.29
N ARG A 175 2.41 8.93 -21.63
CA ARG A 175 1.20 9.57 -22.17
C ARG A 175 1.34 11.10 -22.22
N ALA A 176 1.85 11.72 -21.15
CA ALA A 176 2.08 13.17 -21.11
C ALA A 176 3.02 13.62 -22.23
N ARG A 177 4.18 12.96 -22.36
CA ARG A 177 5.15 13.26 -23.41
C ARG A 177 4.55 13.14 -24.84
N ARG A 178 3.76 12.10 -25.09
CA ARG A 178 3.09 11.94 -26.39
C ARG A 178 2.06 13.02 -26.66
N ALA A 179 1.38 13.52 -25.64
CA ALA A 179 0.44 14.62 -25.76
C ALA A 179 1.16 15.92 -26.11
N GLU A 180 2.34 16.19 -25.50
CA GLU A 180 3.20 17.33 -25.80
C GLU A 180 3.74 17.27 -27.25
N GLU A 181 4.07 16.08 -27.76
CA GLU A 181 4.52 15.84 -29.12
C GLU A 181 3.39 15.91 -30.16
N GLY A 182 2.16 16.28 -29.79
CA GLY A 182 0.99 16.30 -30.67
C GLY A 182 0.54 14.89 -31.14
N LYS A 183 1.20 13.84 -30.68
CA LYS A 183 0.90 12.43 -30.95
C LYS A 183 -0.11 11.89 -29.94
N ALA A 184 -1.26 12.56 -29.79
CA ALA A 184 -2.33 12.04 -28.95
C ALA A 184 -2.56 10.58 -29.30
N ALA A 185 -2.52 9.71 -28.28
CA ALA A 185 -2.66 8.29 -28.48
C ALA A 185 -4.04 8.01 -29.08
N ARG A 186 -4.12 7.93 -30.40
CA ARG A 186 -5.24 7.25 -31.05
C ARG A 186 -5.27 5.84 -30.46
N SER A 187 -6.29 5.56 -29.66
CA SER A 187 -6.53 4.22 -29.17
C SER A 187 -6.58 3.31 -30.40
N LYS A 188 -5.87 2.17 -30.37
CA LYS A 188 -5.99 1.17 -31.45
C LYS A 188 -7.44 0.74 -31.66
N PHE A 189 -8.30 0.95 -30.64
CA PHE A 189 -9.74 0.65 -30.69
C PHE A 189 -10.58 1.73 -31.39
N VAL A 190 -10.04 2.93 -31.68
CA VAL A 190 -10.73 3.91 -32.54
C VAL A 190 -10.96 3.35 -33.95
N PHE A 191 -10.17 2.36 -34.35
CA PHE A 191 -10.44 1.62 -35.61
C PHE A 191 -11.80 0.90 -35.61
N TRP A 192 -12.37 0.59 -34.42
CA TRP A 192 -13.66 -0.09 -34.23
C TRP A 192 -14.84 0.89 -34.01
N GLY A 193 -14.60 2.20 -34.09
CA GLY A 193 -15.62 3.24 -33.92
C GLY A 193 -15.60 3.90 -32.53
N GLU A 194 -16.19 5.09 -32.46
CA GLU A 194 -16.23 5.90 -31.24
C GLU A 194 -17.05 5.25 -30.11
N GLU A 195 -18.13 4.53 -30.47
CA GLU A 195 -18.98 3.81 -29.51
C GLU A 195 -18.21 2.70 -28.78
N THR A 196 -17.38 1.96 -29.49
CA THR A 196 -16.54 0.89 -28.90
C THR A 196 -15.50 1.46 -27.95
N GLU A 197 -14.89 2.60 -28.27
CA GLU A 197 -13.94 3.26 -27.38
C GLU A 197 -14.65 3.81 -26.12
N GLU A 198 -15.83 4.35 -26.24
CA GLU A 198 -16.63 4.80 -25.10
C GLU A 198 -17.04 3.63 -24.20
N LEU A 199 -17.52 2.53 -24.77
CA LEU A 199 -17.84 1.30 -24.04
C LEU A 199 -16.59 0.79 -23.29
N ARG A 200 -15.44 0.75 -23.96
CA ARG A 200 -14.16 0.35 -23.34
C ARG A 200 -13.81 1.26 -22.16
N ARG A 201 -13.95 2.60 -22.30
CA ARG A 201 -13.67 3.56 -21.21
C ARG A 201 -14.58 3.32 -20.02
N ARG A 202 -15.86 3.09 -20.25
CA ARG A 202 -16.85 2.78 -19.19
C ARG A 202 -16.52 1.47 -18.50
N LEU A 203 -16.26 0.41 -19.23
CA LEU A 203 -15.87 -0.88 -18.67
C LEU A 203 -14.60 -0.79 -17.82
N VAL A 204 -13.57 -0.10 -18.32
CA VAL A 204 -12.34 0.15 -17.56
C VAL A 204 -12.61 0.93 -16.28
N THR A 205 -13.53 1.88 -16.30
CA THR A 205 -13.88 2.67 -15.11
C THR A 205 -14.68 1.84 -14.11
N ILE A 206 -15.62 1.03 -14.57
CA ILE A 206 -16.38 0.09 -13.72
C ILE A 206 -15.45 -0.92 -13.06
N LEU A 207 -14.58 -1.57 -13.83
CA LEU A 207 -13.61 -2.53 -13.30
C LEU A 207 -12.66 -1.87 -12.28
N HIS A 208 -12.16 -0.67 -12.59
CA HIS A 208 -11.33 0.09 -11.65
C HIS A 208 -12.06 0.38 -10.33
N ASN A 209 -13.28 0.87 -10.42
CA ASN A 209 -14.08 1.20 -9.23
C ASN A 209 -14.46 -0.05 -8.44
N GLY A 210 -14.79 -1.15 -9.12
CA GLY A 210 -15.02 -2.46 -8.52
C GLY A 210 -13.78 -2.97 -7.79
N GLY A 211 -12.61 -2.95 -8.42
CA GLY A 211 -11.35 -3.37 -7.79
C GLY A 211 -10.99 -2.52 -6.57
N MET A 212 -11.18 -1.19 -6.64
CA MET A 212 -10.96 -0.29 -5.49
C MET A 212 -11.96 -0.57 -4.36
N ALA A 213 -13.22 -0.84 -4.69
CA ALA A 213 -14.25 -1.20 -3.71
C ALA A 213 -13.91 -2.54 -3.03
N MET A 214 -13.41 -3.53 -3.79
CA MET A 214 -12.99 -4.82 -3.23
C MET A 214 -11.79 -4.68 -2.28
N ILE A 215 -10.80 -3.82 -2.60
CA ILE A 215 -9.69 -3.52 -1.68
C ILE A 215 -10.24 -2.89 -0.40
N ALA A 216 -11.13 -1.90 -0.51
CA ALA A 216 -11.73 -1.24 0.65
C ALA A 216 -12.55 -2.23 1.51
N LEU A 217 -13.37 -3.06 0.89
CA LEU A 217 -14.14 -4.11 1.56
C LEU A 217 -13.21 -5.11 2.26
N GLN A 218 -12.15 -5.54 1.59
CA GLN A 218 -11.17 -6.47 2.17
C GLN A 218 -10.54 -5.92 3.44
N VAL A 219 -10.13 -4.65 3.44
CA VAL A 219 -9.57 -3.99 4.64
C VAL A 219 -10.60 -3.93 5.77
N MET A 220 -11.84 -3.57 5.46
CA MET A 220 -12.92 -3.56 6.47
C MET A 220 -13.19 -4.95 7.05
N VAL A 221 -13.17 -5.99 6.21
CA VAL A 221 -13.34 -7.39 6.64
C VAL A 221 -12.17 -7.83 7.52
N ILE A 222 -10.93 -7.47 7.17
CA ILE A 222 -9.73 -7.80 7.96
C ILE A 222 -9.87 -7.21 9.37
N TYR A 223 -10.16 -5.92 9.47
CA TYR A 223 -10.26 -5.27 10.78
C TYR A 223 -11.47 -5.77 11.58
N GLY A 224 -12.63 -5.87 10.95
CA GLY A 224 -13.83 -6.39 11.60
C GLY A 224 -13.66 -7.82 12.11
N SER A 225 -13.15 -8.72 11.29
CA SER A 225 -12.90 -10.11 11.70
C SER A 225 -11.81 -10.20 12.77
N ALA A 226 -10.71 -9.43 12.65
CA ALA A 226 -9.67 -9.40 13.66
C ALA A 226 -10.19 -8.91 15.02
N ALA A 227 -11.07 -7.92 15.05
CA ALA A 227 -11.74 -7.48 16.28
C ALA A 227 -12.64 -8.57 16.85
N MET A 228 -13.46 -9.22 16.00
CA MET A 228 -14.35 -10.30 16.42
C MET A 228 -13.61 -11.49 17.02
N TYR A 229 -12.50 -11.89 16.43
CA TYR A 229 -11.63 -12.94 17.02
C TYR A 229 -11.03 -12.52 18.36
N LYS A 230 -10.57 -11.26 18.46
CA LYS A 230 -9.98 -10.75 19.70
C LYS A 230 -10.97 -10.72 20.86
N ILE A 231 -12.18 -10.24 20.66
CA ILE A 231 -13.18 -10.17 21.76
C ILE A 231 -13.63 -11.56 22.27
N GLN A 232 -13.39 -12.63 21.50
CA GLN A 232 -13.64 -13.99 21.97
C GLN A 232 -12.53 -14.49 22.90
N GLY A 233 -11.31 -13.97 22.80
CA GLY A 233 -10.17 -14.37 23.63
C GLY A 233 -10.24 -13.73 25.01
N GLU A 234 -10.01 -14.53 26.05
CA GLU A 234 -10.03 -14.08 27.44
C GLU A 234 -8.96 -13.01 27.70
N SER A 235 -7.75 -13.21 27.21
CA SER A 235 -6.64 -12.26 27.37
C SER A 235 -6.91 -10.87 26.76
N TRP A 236 -7.72 -10.81 25.71
CA TRP A 236 -8.16 -9.55 25.14
C TRP A 236 -9.23 -8.86 25.98
N ARG A 237 -10.15 -9.65 26.58
CA ARG A 237 -11.22 -9.13 27.42
C ARG A 237 -10.72 -8.62 28.77
N ASN A 238 -9.71 -9.27 29.35
CA ASN A 238 -9.12 -8.86 30.62
C ASN A 238 -7.92 -7.91 30.46
N GLY A 239 -7.57 -7.54 29.19
CA GLY A 239 -6.48 -6.58 28.90
C GLY A 239 -5.07 -7.14 28.97
N THR A 240 -4.88 -8.46 29.18
CA THR A 240 -3.55 -9.07 29.31
C THR A 240 -2.93 -9.53 27.98
N ALA A 241 -3.65 -9.42 26.86
CA ALA A 241 -3.21 -9.94 25.57
C ALA A 241 -1.83 -9.38 25.14
N LEU A 242 -1.62 -8.08 25.30
CA LEU A 242 -0.37 -7.46 24.90
C LEU A 242 0.79 -7.89 25.81
N TYR A 243 0.53 -8.10 27.10
CA TYR A 243 1.54 -8.65 28.03
C TYR A 243 2.08 -9.99 27.51
N TYR A 244 1.20 -10.96 27.24
CA TYR A 244 1.63 -12.28 26.74
C TYR A 244 2.34 -12.18 25.39
N THR A 245 1.87 -11.31 24.49
CA THR A 245 2.51 -11.10 23.19
C THR A 245 3.93 -10.55 23.34
N MET A 246 4.15 -9.63 24.26
CA MET A 246 5.49 -9.03 24.50
C MET A 246 6.45 -9.97 25.20
N MET A 247 5.94 -10.97 25.92
CA MET A 247 6.75 -12.00 26.58
C MET A 247 7.10 -13.18 25.66
N TYR A 248 6.61 -13.20 24.43
CA TYR A 248 6.88 -14.25 23.48
C TYR A 248 8.14 -13.92 22.65
N ASP A 249 9.19 -14.72 22.81
CA ASP A 249 10.53 -14.44 22.24
C ASP A 249 10.52 -14.26 20.71
N ASP A 250 9.72 -15.03 19.99
CA ASP A 250 9.60 -14.93 18.53
C ASP A 250 9.07 -13.57 18.04
N PHE A 251 8.38 -12.83 18.90
CA PHE A 251 7.82 -11.51 18.61
C PHE A 251 8.57 -10.39 19.30
N SER A 252 9.78 -10.60 19.79
CA SER A 252 10.55 -9.58 20.49
C SER A 252 11.69 -9.04 19.64
N THR A 253 11.44 -7.97 18.86
CA THR A 253 12.49 -7.26 18.11
C THR A 253 13.40 -6.48 19.06
N PHE A 254 12.84 -5.92 20.13
CA PHE A 254 13.51 -5.11 21.13
C PHE A 254 13.17 -5.65 22.53
N PRO A 255 13.93 -6.62 23.06
CA PRO A 255 13.61 -7.29 24.32
C PRO A 255 13.39 -6.35 25.50
N GLU A 256 14.23 -5.32 25.65
CA GLU A 256 14.10 -4.33 26.72
C GLU A 256 12.79 -3.52 26.63
N LEU A 257 12.41 -3.11 25.41
CA LEU A 257 11.16 -2.38 25.18
C LEU A 257 9.94 -3.31 25.38
N SER A 258 10.03 -4.55 24.95
CA SER A 258 8.99 -5.56 25.18
C SER A 258 8.81 -5.82 26.68
N ALA A 259 9.90 -5.98 27.43
CA ALA A 259 9.87 -6.14 28.88
C ALA A 259 9.31 -4.89 29.59
N TRP A 260 9.65 -3.69 29.10
CA TRP A 260 9.08 -2.45 29.62
C TRP A 260 7.57 -2.40 29.42
N VAL A 261 7.06 -2.69 28.22
CA VAL A 261 5.62 -2.75 27.95
C VAL A 261 4.94 -3.80 28.84
N ALA A 262 5.52 -4.98 28.96
CA ALA A 262 4.99 -6.06 29.79
C ALA A 262 4.96 -5.69 31.30
N SER A 263 5.94 -4.96 31.80
CA SER A 263 5.97 -4.52 33.20
C SER A 263 4.95 -3.42 33.54
N HIS A 264 4.39 -2.73 32.51
CA HIS A 264 3.39 -1.68 32.69
C HIS A 264 2.00 -2.16 32.30
N GLY A 265 1.39 -3.04 33.11
CA GLY A 265 0.14 -3.72 32.82
C GLY A 265 -1.02 -2.81 32.41
N THR A 266 -1.18 -1.65 33.06
CA THR A 266 -2.21 -0.66 32.67
C THR A 266 -2.00 -0.10 31.26
N PHE A 267 -0.75 0.17 30.89
CA PHE A 267 -0.41 0.63 29.55
C PHE A 267 -0.66 -0.48 28.52
N ALA A 268 -0.23 -1.70 28.80
CA ALA A 268 -0.48 -2.86 27.95
C ALA A 268 -1.97 -3.12 27.73
N ALA A 269 -2.78 -3.05 28.80
CA ALA A 269 -4.24 -3.19 28.72
C ALA A 269 -4.88 -2.08 27.88
N LEU A 270 -4.48 -0.83 28.09
CA LEU A 270 -4.98 0.31 27.30
C LEU A 270 -4.69 0.11 25.80
N MET A 271 -3.47 -0.28 25.44
CA MET A 271 -3.09 -0.53 24.04
C MET A 271 -3.85 -1.73 23.44
N ALA A 272 -4.08 -2.78 24.23
CA ALA A 272 -4.90 -3.91 23.80
C ALA A 272 -6.34 -3.45 23.48
N TYR A 273 -6.98 -2.67 24.36
CA TYR A 273 -8.32 -2.15 24.11
C TYR A 273 -8.38 -1.15 22.96
N VAL A 274 -7.41 -0.23 22.84
CA VAL A 274 -7.30 0.68 21.69
C VAL A 274 -7.26 -0.12 20.39
N THR A 275 -6.47 -1.20 20.35
CA THR A 275 -6.38 -2.06 19.16
C THR A 275 -7.71 -2.72 18.83
N VAL A 276 -8.41 -3.31 19.82
CA VAL A 276 -9.69 -3.99 19.59
C VAL A 276 -10.77 -3.00 19.14
N PHE A 277 -10.93 -1.90 19.88
CA PHE A 277 -12.00 -0.93 19.59
C PHE A 277 -11.76 -0.19 18.27
N SER A 278 -10.52 0.17 17.95
CA SER A 278 -10.21 0.82 16.67
C SER A 278 -10.52 -0.11 15.50
N GLN A 279 -10.15 -1.38 15.57
CA GLN A 279 -10.46 -2.36 14.54
C GLN A 279 -11.96 -2.61 14.41
N MET A 280 -12.69 -2.71 15.53
CA MET A 280 -14.15 -2.93 15.53
C MET A 280 -14.91 -1.74 14.96
N LEU A 281 -14.51 -0.53 15.30
CA LEU A 281 -15.15 0.71 14.86
C LEU A 281 -14.72 1.16 13.47
N PHE A 282 -13.61 0.63 12.94
CA PHE A 282 -13.05 1.03 11.66
C PHE A 282 -14.07 1.04 10.52
N PRO A 283 -14.86 -0.04 10.28
CA PRO A 283 -15.81 -0.06 9.17
C PRO A 283 -16.87 1.04 9.23
N ALA A 284 -17.24 1.49 10.41
CA ALA A 284 -18.21 2.56 10.61
C ALA A 284 -17.58 3.95 10.49
N LEU A 285 -16.42 4.15 11.11
CA LEU A 285 -15.78 5.46 11.21
C LEU A 285 -15.10 5.91 9.90
N VAL A 286 -14.62 4.97 9.09
CA VAL A 286 -13.89 5.25 7.85
C VAL A 286 -14.74 6.00 6.80
N PHE A 287 -16.06 5.92 6.87
CA PHE A 287 -16.98 6.65 5.99
C PHE A 287 -17.31 8.06 6.50
N ASN A 288 -17.04 8.36 7.76
CA ASN A 288 -17.24 9.71 8.29
C ASN A 288 -16.05 10.61 7.91
N ARG A 289 -16.32 11.77 7.28
CA ARG A 289 -15.28 12.67 6.77
C ARG A 289 -14.30 13.17 7.84
N ARG A 290 -14.78 13.39 9.08
CA ARG A 290 -13.96 13.91 10.19
C ARG A 290 -13.24 12.78 10.92
N LEU A 291 -13.94 11.71 11.23
CA LEU A 291 -13.43 10.58 12.02
C LEU A 291 -12.50 9.67 11.23
N LYS A 292 -12.62 9.65 9.89
CA LYS A 292 -11.78 8.84 9.02
C LYS A 292 -10.28 9.05 9.24
N TYR A 293 -9.84 10.30 9.32
CA TYR A 293 -8.41 10.58 9.53
C TYR A 293 -7.94 10.16 10.92
N CYS A 294 -8.78 10.36 11.94
CA CYS A 294 -8.47 9.91 13.29
C CYS A 294 -8.29 8.39 13.33
N ILE A 295 -9.24 7.64 12.78
CA ILE A 295 -9.14 6.16 12.80
C ILE A 295 -7.98 5.66 11.95
N LEU A 296 -7.68 6.26 10.80
CA LEU A 296 -6.53 5.90 9.97
C LEU A 296 -5.19 6.17 10.68
N VAL A 297 -5.09 7.27 11.45
CA VAL A 297 -3.90 7.56 12.27
C VAL A 297 -3.72 6.52 13.37
N VAL A 298 -4.80 6.15 14.07
CA VAL A 298 -4.76 5.10 15.10
C VAL A 298 -4.34 3.76 14.49
N MET A 299 -4.90 3.40 13.34
CA MET A 299 -4.53 2.16 12.65
C MET A 299 -3.08 2.18 12.16
N LEU A 300 -2.61 3.30 11.62
CA LEU A 300 -1.21 3.49 11.25
C LEU A 300 -0.28 3.29 12.45
N ALA A 301 -0.59 3.93 13.59
CA ALA A 301 0.19 3.78 14.82
C ALA A 301 0.19 2.34 15.32
N THR A 302 -0.98 1.66 15.31
CA THR A 302 -1.11 0.26 15.67
C THR A 302 -0.23 -0.63 14.79
N HIS A 303 -0.26 -0.45 13.46
CA HIS A 303 0.56 -1.26 12.55
C HIS A 303 2.04 -0.94 12.62
N ILE A 304 2.43 0.32 12.88
CA ILE A 304 3.84 0.65 13.18
C ILE A 304 4.27 -0.09 14.45
N GLY A 305 3.45 -0.06 15.50
CA GLY A 305 3.71 -0.81 16.75
C GLY A 305 3.87 -2.31 16.50
N ILE A 306 2.96 -2.94 15.76
CA ILE A 306 3.05 -4.36 15.39
C ILE A 306 4.33 -4.63 14.57
N GLY A 307 4.64 -3.80 13.58
CA GLY A 307 5.82 -3.98 12.73
C GLY A 307 7.13 -3.89 13.48
N VAL A 308 7.21 -2.97 14.45
CA VAL A 308 8.42 -2.69 15.22
C VAL A 308 8.56 -3.63 16.42
N LEU A 309 7.51 -3.77 17.25
CA LEU A 309 7.58 -4.53 18.50
C LEU A 309 7.46 -6.04 18.30
N MET A 310 6.65 -6.47 17.32
CA MET A 310 6.33 -7.89 17.11
C MET A 310 7.09 -8.51 15.94
N ALA A 311 8.13 -7.89 15.41
CA ALA A 311 8.91 -8.39 14.27
C ALA A 311 8.07 -8.73 13.01
N LEU A 312 6.94 -8.05 12.80
CA LEU A 312 6.03 -8.28 11.67
C LEU A 312 5.98 -7.11 10.65
N PRO A 313 7.14 -6.63 10.14
CA PRO A 313 7.18 -5.42 9.31
C PRO A 313 6.45 -5.59 7.99
N MET A 314 6.53 -6.78 7.36
CA MET A 314 5.88 -7.01 6.06
C MET A 314 4.35 -7.05 6.19
N PHE A 315 3.83 -7.70 7.25
CA PHE A 315 2.40 -7.71 7.55
C PHE A 315 1.86 -6.32 7.81
N SER A 316 2.57 -5.55 8.62
CA SER A 316 2.20 -4.17 8.93
C SER A 316 2.23 -3.27 7.70
N ALA A 317 3.28 -3.36 6.90
CA ALA A 317 3.43 -2.55 5.71
C ALA A 317 2.34 -2.84 4.65
N ILE A 318 2.00 -4.11 4.40
CA ILE A 318 0.94 -4.44 3.43
C ILE A 318 -0.43 -3.98 3.91
N THR A 319 -0.70 -4.04 5.22
CA THR A 319 -1.95 -3.54 5.78
C THR A 319 -2.05 -2.02 5.65
N ILE A 320 -0.97 -1.29 5.96
CA ILE A 320 -0.88 0.17 5.73
C ILE A 320 -1.08 0.50 4.24
N VAL A 321 -0.52 -0.28 3.32
CA VAL A 321 -0.77 -0.11 1.88
C VAL A 321 -2.25 -0.28 1.55
N GLY A 322 -2.94 -1.24 2.17
CA GLY A 322 -4.39 -1.41 2.02
C GLY A 322 -5.18 -0.18 2.50
N ASP A 323 -4.80 0.40 3.64
CA ASP A 323 -5.46 1.59 4.21
C ASP A 323 -5.42 2.82 3.29
N LEU A 324 -4.46 2.89 2.37
CA LEU A 324 -4.35 3.98 1.40
C LEU A 324 -5.59 4.10 0.49
N VAL A 325 -6.41 3.04 0.37
CA VAL A 325 -7.66 3.07 -0.41
C VAL A 325 -8.64 4.12 0.11
N PHE A 326 -8.62 4.42 1.41
CA PHE A 326 -9.53 5.37 2.05
C PHE A 326 -9.06 6.83 1.95
N LEU A 327 -7.84 7.10 1.46
CA LEU A 327 -7.32 8.45 1.31
C LEU A 327 -7.89 9.11 0.04
N PRO A 328 -8.54 10.27 0.14
CA PRO A 328 -9.12 10.94 -1.02
C PRO A 328 -8.05 11.60 -1.91
N THR A 329 -8.40 11.85 -3.17
CA THR A 329 -7.52 12.55 -4.12
C THR A 329 -7.01 13.89 -3.57
N THR A 330 -7.84 14.62 -2.82
CA THR A 330 -7.48 15.91 -2.18
C THR A 330 -6.31 15.77 -1.22
N PHE A 331 -6.24 14.67 -0.45
CA PHE A 331 -5.10 14.36 0.41
C PHE A 331 -3.80 14.25 -0.40
N TRP A 332 -3.80 13.47 -1.46
CA TRP A 332 -2.63 13.26 -2.30
C TRP A 332 -2.17 14.53 -3.02
N LEU A 333 -3.11 15.36 -3.46
CA LEU A 333 -2.79 16.66 -4.06
C LEU A 333 -2.19 17.62 -3.03
N ALA A 334 -2.70 17.66 -1.80
CA ALA A 334 -2.13 18.44 -0.72
C ALA A 334 -0.71 17.96 -0.37
N ALA A 335 -0.53 16.66 -0.18
CA ALA A 335 0.78 16.06 0.09
C ALA A 335 1.80 16.37 -1.02
N SER A 336 1.38 16.28 -2.30
CA SER A 336 2.26 16.60 -3.43
C SER A 336 2.63 18.09 -3.51
N ARG A 337 1.77 18.99 -3.06
CA ARG A 337 2.08 20.43 -2.94
C ARG A 337 3.13 20.66 -1.86
N LEU A 338 2.95 20.09 -0.67
CA LEU A 338 3.90 20.19 0.44
C LEU A 338 5.31 19.73 0.03
N VAL A 339 5.40 18.58 -0.64
CA VAL A 339 6.69 18.05 -1.13
C VAL A 339 7.33 19.00 -2.15
N ARG A 340 6.56 19.62 -3.06
CA ARG A 340 7.09 20.59 -4.02
C ARG A 340 7.59 21.84 -3.33
N THR A 341 6.84 22.36 -2.37
CA THR A 341 7.22 23.57 -1.62
C THR A 341 8.49 23.30 -0.80
N ALA A 342 8.59 22.16 -0.14
CA ALA A 342 9.79 21.76 0.60
C ALA A 342 11.03 21.62 -0.30
N ARG A 343 10.87 21.14 -1.54
CA ARG A 343 11.97 21.06 -2.53
C ARG A 343 12.32 22.40 -3.16
N ALA A 344 11.40 23.36 -3.18
CA ALA A 344 11.61 24.69 -3.72
C ALA A 344 12.10 25.69 -2.67
N ALA A 345 12.13 25.32 -1.39
CA ALA A 345 12.78 26.11 -0.33
C ALA A 345 14.26 26.25 -0.69
N PRO A 346 14.81 27.48 -0.76
CA PRO A 346 16.24 27.66 -1.03
C PRO A 346 17.04 26.93 0.04
N GLU A 347 18.08 26.19 -0.35
CA GLU A 347 19.14 25.82 0.59
C GLU A 347 19.62 27.13 1.23
N GLU A 348 19.44 27.26 2.52
CA GLU A 348 20.00 28.33 3.32
C GLU A 348 21.51 28.30 3.04
N LYS A 349 22.00 29.25 2.23
CA LYS A 349 23.44 29.38 2.00
C LYS A 349 24.09 29.51 3.37
N PRO A 350 25.11 28.73 3.69
CA PRO A 350 25.87 28.93 4.91
C PRO A 350 26.25 30.39 4.97
N GLU A 351 25.84 31.06 6.03
CA GLU A 351 26.15 32.45 6.31
C GLU A 351 27.65 32.66 6.04
N ALA A 352 27.96 33.48 5.03
CA ALA A 352 29.33 33.73 4.67
C ALA A 352 30.04 34.23 5.94
N SER A 353 30.95 33.44 6.47
CA SER A 353 31.78 33.80 7.61
C SER A 353 32.27 35.22 7.41
N LEU A 354 31.89 36.11 8.30
CA LEU A 354 32.38 37.49 8.34
C LEU A 354 33.91 37.46 8.22
N PRO A 355 34.50 38.28 7.34
CA PRO A 355 35.96 38.38 7.27
C PRO A 355 36.51 38.77 8.63
N PRO A 356 37.65 38.22 9.07
CA PRO A 356 38.24 38.55 10.36
C PRO A 356 38.51 40.05 10.48
N PRO A 357 38.40 40.63 11.68
CA PRO A 357 38.67 42.04 11.91
C PRO A 357 40.07 42.37 11.43
N ARG A 358 40.19 43.42 10.61
CA ARG A 358 41.52 43.94 10.22
C ARG A 358 42.20 44.41 11.49
N GLU A 359 43.29 43.74 11.87
CA GLU A 359 44.22 44.24 12.87
C GLU A 359 44.71 45.63 12.49
N GLY A 360 44.58 46.55 13.40
CA GLY A 360 44.95 47.95 13.23
C GLY A 360 46.46 48.10 12.97
N ALA A 361 46.74 48.79 11.91
CA ALA A 361 48.10 49.32 11.70
C ALA A 361 48.30 50.48 12.67
N ASP A 362 48.74 50.16 13.91
CA ASP A 362 49.35 51.11 14.81
C ASP A 362 50.85 51.13 14.58
N GLY A 363 51.41 52.30 14.40
CA GLY A 363 52.81 52.59 14.71
C GLY A 363 53.72 52.89 13.53
N GLN A 364 53.83 54.19 13.22
CA GLN A 364 55.16 54.81 13.19
C GLN A 364 55.02 56.30 12.93
N ALA A 365 54.86 57.08 14.00
CA ALA A 365 55.24 58.49 14.03
C ALA A 365 56.74 58.55 14.44
N LYS A 366 57.61 58.83 13.50
CA LYS A 366 58.97 59.29 13.79
C LYS A 366 59.05 60.75 13.45
N GLY A 367 59.52 61.50 14.46
CA GLY A 367 59.71 62.89 14.52
C GLY A 367 60.64 63.44 13.41
N ALA A 368 60.41 64.67 13.07
CA ALA A 368 61.39 65.54 12.43
C ALA A 368 61.51 66.79 13.25
N GLU A 369 62.70 67.00 13.67
CA GLU A 369 63.17 68.10 14.53
C GLU A 369 63.05 69.42 13.83
N VAL A 370 62.78 70.43 14.66
CA VAL A 370 62.87 71.83 14.38
C VAL A 370 64.32 72.24 14.25
N GLY A 371 64.69 72.76 13.15
CA GLY A 371 65.93 73.52 13.00
C GLY A 371 65.62 75.00 12.98
N SER A 372 66.14 75.63 14.00
CA SER A 372 66.23 77.05 14.25
C SER A 372 67.10 77.79 13.19
N SER A 373 66.73 78.98 12.86
CA SER A 373 67.70 80.08 12.99
C SER A 373 67.14 81.44 12.47
N ALA A 374 67.35 82.37 13.29
CA ALA A 374 67.46 83.85 13.19
C ALA A 374 66.19 84.64 13.06
#